data_dfd447b7276f29930edf69980973a2cf
#
_entry.id   dfd447b7276f29930edf69980973a2cf
#
_cell.length_a   1.000
_cell.length_b   1.000
_cell.length_c   1.000
_cell.angle_alpha   90.00
_cell.angle_beta   90.00
_cell.angle_gamma   90.00
#
_symmetry.space_group_name_H-M   'P 1'
#
loop_
_entity.id
_entity.type
_entity.pdbx_description
1 polymer ?
#
loop_
_entity_poly.entity_id
_entity_poly.type
_entity_poly.pdbx_seq_one_letter_code
_entity_poly.pdbx_strand_id
1 'polypeptide(L)'
;MVNYYAPVPLPEDFTVTAHSGCEGTPDNSMEFLQKGLEINAQVIEVDVTFRADGTPVLIHKEQADADEGLLFDEVIKYISENSDTVRLNLDLKSTANLSGIVEILDRYGMRERCFYTGVNADFVEAVRADGELPYYLNTTITRWKKHSPKELNAALERVKKSGAIGINCSLKYASKEMVELFRENGLLVSYWTANSKKEMIKLLNIAPDNITTRRPVFLNEIKNSVR
;
A
#
# COMPACT_ATOMS: atom_id res chain seq x y z
N MET A 1 -0.01 -5.34 32.02
CA MET A 1 1.30 -4.80 31.59
C MET A 1 1.02 -3.60 30.69
N VAL A 2 1.43 -2.41 31.11
CA VAL A 2 1.33 -1.19 30.30
C VAL A 2 2.33 -1.36 29.15
N ASN A 3 1.83 -1.45 27.89
CA ASN A 3 2.71 -1.44 26.75
C ASN A 3 3.33 -0.04 26.66
N TYR A 4 4.55 0.10 27.11
CA TYR A 4 5.32 1.31 26.89
C TYR A 4 5.60 1.42 25.39
N TYR A 5 4.99 2.41 24.78
CA TYR A 5 5.44 2.93 23.49
C TYR A 5 6.73 3.71 23.77
N ALA A 6 7.87 3.19 23.34
CA ALA A 6 9.09 3.96 23.32
C ALA A 6 9.11 4.69 21.96
N PRO A 7 9.05 6.03 21.94
CA PRO A 7 9.02 6.75 20.66
C PRO A 7 10.33 6.53 19.92
N VAL A 8 10.26 5.76 18.84
CA VAL A 8 11.32 5.67 17.84
C VAL A 8 11.03 6.76 16.82
N PRO A 9 12.01 7.59 16.41
CA PRO A 9 11.79 8.57 15.36
C PRO A 9 11.30 7.87 14.09
N LEU A 10 10.14 8.30 13.60
CA LEU A 10 9.65 7.84 12.30
C LEU A 10 10.44 8.52 11.17
N PRO A 11 10.56 7.91 10.00
CA PRO A 11 11.08 8.57 8.81
C PRO A 11 10.34 9.89 8.55
N GLU A 12 11.03 10.87 7.94
CA GLU A 12 10.43 12.15 7.58
C GLU A 12 9.24 11.97 6.65
N ASP A 13 9.39 11.05 5.69
CA ASP A 13 8.38 10.70 4.69
C ASP A 13 7.44 9.55 5.13
N PHE A 14 7.36 9.29 6.45
CA PHE A 14 6.45 8.25 6.97
C PHE A 14 5.01 8.51 6.59
N THR A 15 4.34 7.49 6.05
CA THR A 15 2.94 7.57 5.63
C THR A 15 2.03 6.61 6.39
N VAL A 16 0.77 7.04 6.55
CA VAL A 16 -0.35 6.19 6.94
C VAL A 16 -1.23 5.99 5.72
N THR A 17 -1.38 4.72 5.31
CA THR A 17 -2.28 4.35 4.23
C THR A 17 -3.65 3.94 4.79
N ALA A 18 -4.69 4.62 4.34
CA ALA A 18 -6.08 4.24 4.59
C ALA A 18 -6.43 3.04 3.68
N HIS A 19 -6.55 1.86 4.29
CA HIS A 19 -6.94 0.63 3.59
C HIS A 19 -8.40 0.71 3.14
N SER A 20 -8.72 0.10 2.02
CA SER A 20 -10.09 -0.06 1.53
C SER A 20 -11.06 -0.43 2.66
N GLY A 21 -12.19 0.29 2.75
CA GLY A 21 -13.16 0.15 3.85
C GLY A 21 -12.73 0.76 5.18
N CYS A 22 -11.82 1.74 5.18
CA CYS A 22 -11.41 2.41 6.41
C CYS A 22 -12.56 3.13 7.10
N GLU A 23 -12.44 3.30 8.44
CA GLU A 23 -13.43 3.94 9.32
C GLU A 23 -14.86 3.37 9.18
N GLY A 24 -14.97 2.09 8.77
CA GLY A 24 -16.25 1.36 8.69
C GLY A 24 -17.04 1.58 7.40
N THR A 25 -16.45 2.19 6.39
CA THR A 25 -17.07 2.32 5.06
C THR A 25 -17.02 0.98 4.29
N PRO A 26 -17.84 0.80 3.24
CA PRO A 26 -17.73 -0.35 2.36
C PRO A 26 -16.39 -0.37 1.60
N ASP A 27 -15.83 -1.56 1.38
CA ASP A 27 -14.60 -1.73 0.61
C ASP A 27 -14.76 -1.23 -0.85
N ASN A 28 -13.75 -0.58 -1.41
CA ASN A 28 -13.68 -0.14 -2.81
C ASN A 28 -14.91 0.67 -3.27
N SER A 29 -15.43 1.54 -2.41
CA SER A 29 -16.64 2.33 -2.67
C SER A 29 -16.36 3.84 -2.75
N MET A 30 -17.26 4.60 -3.39
CA MET A 30 -17.18 6.06 -3.36
C MET A 30 -17.26 6.63 -1.94
N GLU A 31 -18.03 5.98 -1.07
CA GLU A 31 -18.16 6.37 0.35
C GLU A 31 -16.82 6.24 1.08
N PHE A 32 -16.06 5.18 0.80
CA PHE A 32 -14.70 5.01 1.31
C PHE A 32 -13.75 6.11 0.80
N LEU A 33 -13.79 6.44 -0.49
CA LEU A 33 -12.94 7.48 -1.08
C LEU A 33 -13.26 8.86 -0.48
N GLN A 34 -14.54 9.19 -0.34
CA GLN A 34 -15.00 10.42 0.32
C GLN A 34 -14.51 10.50 1.76
N LYS A 35 -14.63 9.40 2.52
CA LYS A 35 -14.13 9.31 3.89
C LYS A 35 -12.61 9.50 3.94
N GLY A 36 -11.86 8.88 3.04
CA GLY A 36 -10.40 9.05 2.94
C GLY A 36 -9.99 10.51 2.73
N LEU A 37 -10.70 11.24 1.87
CA LEU A 37 -10.46 12.68 1.66
C LEU A 37 -10.88 13.51 2.89
N GLU A 38 -12.05 13.23 3.49
CA GLU A 38 -12.55 13.92 4.69
C GLU A 38 -11.55 13.87 5.85
N ILE A 39 -10.93 12.71 6.08
CA ILE A 39 -9.94 12.53 7.16
C ILE A 39 -8.52 12.98 6.76
N ASN A 40 -8.35 13.58 5.59
CA ASN A 40 -7.07 14.00 5.05
C ASN A 40 -6.04 12.85 5.02
N ALA A 41 -6.44 11.67 4.53
CA ALA A 41 -5.54 10.55 4.37
C ALA A 41 -4.37 10.91 3.43
N GLN A 42 -3.13 10.59 3.82
CA GLN A 42 -1.95 10.82 2.97
C GLN A 42 -1.95 9.88 1.76
N VAL A 43 -2.37 8.65 1.99
CA VAL A 43 -2.47 7.60 0.97
C VAL A 43 -3.80 6.87 1.16
N ILE A 44 -4.52 6.67 0.06
CA ILE A 44 -5.72 5.82 -0.01
C ILE A 44 -5.36 4.58 -0.81
N GLU A 45 -5.65 3.40 -0.29
CA GLU A 45 -5.39 2.13 -0.98
C GLU A 45 -6.69 1.58 -1.53
N VAL A 46 -6.64 1.13 -2.79
CA VAL A 46 -7.75 0.54 -3.52
C VAL A 46 -7.32 -0.75 -4.22
N ASP A 47 -8.18 -1.75 -4.23
CA ASP A 47 -7.97 -2.99 -4.97
C ASP A 47 -8.33 -2.80 -6.44
N VAL A 48 -7.39 -3.05 -7.36
CA VAL A 48 -7.59 -2.85 -8.80
C VAL A 48 -7.53 -4.18 -9.55
N THR A 49 -8.54 -4.43 -10.36
CA THR A 49 -8.63 -5.54 -11.29
C THR A 49 -9.28 -5.11 -12.60
N PHE A 50 -9.57 -6.08 -13.48
CA PHE A 50 -10.14 -5.79 -14.80
C PHE A 50 -11.37 -6.67 -15.06
N ARG A 51 -12.31 -6.13 -15.82
CA ARG A 51 -13.37 -6.89 -16.47
C ARG A 51 -12.80 -7.67 -17.65
N ALA A 52 -13.56 -8.59 -18.22
CA ALA A 52 -13.12 -9.41 -19.36
C ALA A 52 -12.76 -8.60 -20.61
N ASP A 53 -13.33 -7.41 -20.77
CA ASP A 53 -13.03 -6.47 -21.86
C ASP A 53 -11.79 -5.59 -21.59
N GLY A 54 -11.11 -5.78 -20.46
CA GLY A 54 -9.95 -5.00 -20.05
C GLY A 54 -10.28 -3.70 -19.31
N THR A 55 -11.54 -3.40 -19.04
CA THR A 55 -11.93 -2.21 -18.25
C THR A 55 -11.43 -2.32 -16.82
N PRO A 56 -10.59 -1.37 -16.32
CA PRO A 56 -10.12 -1.39 -14.94
C PRO A 56 -11.23 -0.95 -13.97
N VAL A 57 -11.36 -1.69 -12.87
CA VAL A 57 -12.37 -1.48 -11.83
C VAL A 57 -11.81 -1.74 -10.44
N LEU A 58 -12.46 -1.19 -9.42
CA LEU A 58 -12.13 -1.40 -8.02
C LEU A 58 -12.98 -2.52 -7.43
N ILE A 59 -12.37 -3.66 -7.19
CA ILE A 59 -12.94 -4.78 -6.46
C ILE A 59 -11.85 -5.78 -6.05
N HIS A 60 -12.02 -6.44 -4.90
CA HIS A 60 -11.05 -7.45 -4.42
C HIS A 60 -11.31 -8.83 -5.03
N LYS A 61 -11.10 -8.95 -6.35
CA LYS A 61 -11.17 -10.19 -7.14
C LYS A 61 -10.03 -10.22 -8.17
N GLU A 62 -9.61 -11.40 -8.61
CA GLU A 62 -8.63 -11.52 -9.71
C GLU A 62 -9.21 -11.04 -11.04
N GLN A 63 -10.50 -11.23 -11.27
CA GLN A 63 -11.26 -10.75 -12.42
C GLN A 63 -12.66 -10.33 -11.99
N ALA A 64 -13.13 -9.18 -12.48
CA ALA A 64 -14.49 -8.70 -12.23
C ALA A 64 -15.46 -9.22 -13.30
N ASP A 65 -16.73 -9.42 -12.91
CA ASP A 65 -17.82 -9.64 -13.85
C ASP A 65 -18.16 -8.34 -14.62
N ALA A 66 -18.96 -8.44 -15.69
CA ALA A 66 -19.20 -7.32 -16.62
C ALA A 66 -19.75 -6.05 -15.95
N ASP A 67 -20.56 -6.20 -14.91
CA ASP A 67 -21.23 -5.08 -14.20
C ASP A 67 -20.66 -4.85 -12.80
N GLU A 68 -19.59 -5.57 -12.42
CA GLU A 68 -18.99 -5.43 -11.08
C GLU A 68 -17.90 -4.36 -10.99
N GLY A 69 -17.73 -3.88 -9.77
CA GLY A 69 -16.67 -2.95 -9.40
C GLY A 69 -16.97 -1.51 -9.82
N LEU A 70 -16.44 -0.59 -9.02
CA LEU A 70 -16.49 0.84 -9.32
C LEU A 70 -15.48 1.14 -10.44
N LEU A 71 -15.90 1.90 -11.46
CA LEU A 71 -15.03 2.22 -12.59
C LEU A 71 -13.80 3.02 -12.15
N PHE A 72 -12.61 2.54 -12.50
CA PHE A 72 -11.35 3.19 -12.16
C PHE A 72 -11.28 4.63 -12.71
N ASP A 73 -11.77 4.86 -13.94
CA ASP A 73 -11.82 6.18 -14.56
C ASP A 73 -12.63 7.19 -13.72
N GLU A 74 -13.79 6.79 -13.20
CA GLU A 74 -14.63 7.64 -12.33
C GLU A 74 -13.94 7.96 -11.01
N VAL A 75 -13.23 6.98 -10.44
CA VAL A 75 -12.47 7.14 -9.20
C VAL A 75 -11.33 8.13 -9.38
N ILE A 76 -10.52 7.96 -10.42
CA ILE A 76 -9.37 8.82 -10.68
C ILE A 76 -9.83 10.26 -10.97
N LYS A 77 -10.89 10.41 -11.78
CA LYS A 77 -11.52 11.71 -12.01
C LYS A 77 -11.94 12.35 -10.68
N TYR A 78 -12.70 11.63 -9.86
CA TYR A 78 -13.18 12.14 -8.59
C TYR A 78 -12.04 12.58 -7.66
N ILE A 79 -11.00 11.78 -7.51
CA ILE A 79 -9.85 12.12 -6.65
C ILE A 79 -9.09 13.34 -7.21
N SER A 80 -8.90 13.43 -8.53
CA SER A 80 -8.19 14.55 -9.16
C SER A 80 -8.94 15.89 -8.98
N GLU A 81 -10.28 15.85 -8.98
CA GLU A 81 -11.13 17.03 -8.79
C GLU A 81 -11.26 17.47 -7.33
N ASN A 82 -11.00 16.60 -6.36
CA ASN A 82 -11.26 16.83 -4.93
C ASN A 82 -10.01 16.86 -4.04
N SER A 83 -8.83 16.58 -4.58
CA SER A 83 -7.57 16.66 -3.83
C SER A 83 -6.36 16.82 -4.73
N ASP A 84 -5.47 17.73 -4.37
CA ASP A 84 -4.17 17.93 -5.04
C ASP A 84 -3.02 17.16 -4.39
N THR A 85 -3.23 16.56 -3.22
CA THR A 85 -2.14 16.00 -2.39
C THR A 85 -2.26 14.53 -2.07
N VAL A 86 -3.48 13.95 -2.07
CA VAL A 86 -3.66 12.53 -1.74
C VAL A 86 -2.98 11.65 -2.78
N ARG A 87 -2.27 10.64 -2.31
CA ARG A 87 -1.65 9.60 -3.15
C ARG A 87 -2.53 8.36 -3.17
N LEU A 88 -2.45 7.60 -4.26
CA LEU A 88 -3.16 6.33 -4.36
C LEU A 88 -2.18 5.15 -4.37
N ASN A 89 -2.47 4.19 -3.54
CA ASN A 89 -1.89 2.86 -3.58
C ASN A 89 -2.84 1.94 -4.34
N LEU A 90 -2.46 1.52 -5.53
CA LEU A 90 -3.22 0.63 -6.41
C LEU A 90 -2.79 -0.80 -6.12
N ASP A 91 -3.56 -1.53 -5.31
CA ASP A 91 -3.26 -2.92 -4.95
C ASP A 91 -3.73 -3.85 -6.08
N LEU A 92 -2.80 -4.29 -6.93
CA LEU A 92 -3.08 -5.07 -8.13
C LEU A 92 -3.57 -6.49 -7.79
N LYS A 93 -4.71 -6.87 -8.34
CA LYS A 93 -5.24 -8.24 -8.30
C LYS A 93 -5.01 -8.96 -9.63
N SER A 94 -4.74 -8.21 -10.70
CA SER A 94 -4.48 -8.69 -12.06
C SER A 94 -3.59 -7.70 -12.80
N THR A 95 -2.98 -8.14 -13.89
CA THR A 95 -2.15 -7.32 -14.79
C THR A 95 -2.69 -7.30 -16.23
N ALA A 96 -3.98 -7.59 -16.43
CA ALA A 96 -4.57 -7.80 -17.76
C ALA A 96 -4.52 -6.57 -18.68
N ASN A 97 -4.54 -5.35 -18.11
CA ASN A 97 -4.49 -4.10 -18.90
C ASN A 97 -3.85 -2.95 -18.10
N LEU A 98 -2.55 -3.06 -17.81
CA LEU A 98 -1.84 -2.02 -17.04
C LEU A 98 -1.70 -0.71 -17.83
N SER A 99 -1.52 -0.78 -19.15
CA SER A 99 -1.49 0.43 -19.98
C SER A 99 -2.78 1.23 -19.90
N GLY A 100 -3.93 0.56 -19.80
CA GLY A 100 -5.22 1.23 -19.59
C GLY A 100 -5.31 1.97 -18.25
N ILE A 101 -4.66 1.47 -17.18
CA ILE A 101 -4.51 2.22 -15.92
C ILE A 101 -3.69 3.48 -16.16
N VAL A 102 -2.52 3.35 -16.80
CA VAL A 102 -1.59 4.46 -17.05
C VAL A 102 -2.25 5.54 -17.90
N GLU A 103 -2.97 5.17 -18.96
CA GLU A 103 -3.71 6.11 -19.81
C GLU A 103 -4.76 6.93 -19.03
N ILE A 104 -5.48 6.28 -18.10
CA ILE A 104 -6.44 6.97 -17.23
C ILE A 104 -5.73 7.92 -16.28
N LEU A 105 -4.65 7.49 -15.65
CA LEU A 105 -3.87 8.34 -14.75
C LEU A 105 -3.29 9.56 -15.45
N ASP A 106 -2.80 9.41 -16.68
CA ASP A 106 -2.29 10.52 -17.48
C ASP A 106 -3.38 11.52 -17.88
N ARG A 107 -4.56 11.02 -18.24
CA ARG A 107 -5.72 11.86 -18.59
C ARG A 107 -6.08 12.84 -17.48
N TYR A 108 -5.92 12.44 -16.23
CA TYR A 108 -6.26 13.26 -15.06
C TYR A 108 -5.03 13.82 -14.31
N GLY A 109 -3.81 13.65 -14.85
CA GLY A 109 -2.58 14.15 -14.23
C GLY A 109 -2.24 13.48 -12.89
N MET A 110 -2.65 12.22 -12.70
CA MET A 110 -2.53 11.50 -11.42
C MET A 110 -1.31 10.57 -11.36
N ARG A 111 -0.56 10.37 -12.44
CA ARG A 111 0.54 9.37 -12.52
C ARG A 111 1.55 9.51 -11.37
N GLU A 112 2.04 10.71 -11.13
CA GLU A 112 3.06 11.00 -10.10
C GLU A 112 2.56 10.82 -8.66
N ARG A 113 1.26 10.67 -8.48
CA ARG A 113 0.61 10.48 -7.19
C ARG A 113 0.20 9.02 -6.93
N CYS A 114 0.53 8.11 -7.85
CA CYS A 114 0.14 6.71 -7.78
C CYS A 114 1.35 5.77 -7.71
N PHE A 115 1.16 4.65 -7.06
CA PHE A 115 2.11 3.54 -7.02
C PHE A 115 1.36 2.22 -6.84
N TYR A 116 2.02 1.10 -7.19
CA TYR A 116 1.42 -0.22 -7.05
C TYR A 116 1.86 -0.94 -5.77
N THR A 117 0.91 -1.68 -5.17
CA THR A 117 1.15 -2.85 -4.33
C THR A 117 0.44 -4.08 -4.94
N GLY A 118 0.39 -5.21 -4.23
CA GLY A 118 -0.14 -6.45 -4.83
C GLY A 118 0.82 -7.11 -5.84
N VAL A 119 1.91 -6.44 -6.20
CA VAL A 119 2.89 -6.94 -7.18
C VAL A 119 3.70 -8.08 -6.58
N ASN A 120 3.35 -9.32 -6.93
CA ASN A 120 4.11 -10.51 -6.62
C ASN A 120 5.15 -10.82 -7.72
N ALA A 121 5.90 -11.90 -7.58
CA ALA A 121 6.96 -12.26 -8.53
C ALA A 121 6.43 -12.47 -9.96
N ASP A 122 5.20 -12.96 -10.12
CA ASP A 122 4.59 -13.26 -11.42
C ASP A 122 4.11 -11.98 -12.14
N PHE A 123 3.84 -10.91 -11.39
CA PHE A 123 3.40 -9.62 -11.94
C PHE A 123 4.55 -8.69 -12.34
N VAL A 124 5.77 -8.94 -11.83
CA VAL A 124 6.92 -8.05 -12.02
C VAL A 124 7.21 -7.73 -13.48
N GLU A 125 7.17 -8.74 -14.35
CA GLU A 125 7.49 -8.56 -15.77
C GLU A 125 6.47 -7.62 -16.44
N ALA A 126 5.17 -7.88 -16.24
CA ALA A 126 4.10 -7.04 -16.78
C ALA A 126 4.15 -5.60 -16.24
N VAL A 127 4.35 -5.45 -14.91
CA VAL A 127 4.43 -4.11 -14.29
C VAL A 127 5.63 -3.31 -14.82
N ARG A 128 6.75 -3.95 -15.09
CA ARG A 128 7.93 -3.29 -15.67
C ARG A 128 7.76 -2.96 -17.15
N ALA A 129 6.99 -3.75 -17.89
CA ALA A 129 6.75 -3.52 -19.31
C ALA A 129 5.69 -2.44 -19.56
N ASP A 130 4.57 -2.52 -18.85
CA ASP A 130 3.36 -1.77 -19.21
C ASP A 130 2.80 -0.93 -18.04
N GLY A 131 3.28 -1.16 -16.81
CA GLY A 131 2.72 -0.51 -15.61
C GLY A 131 3.25 0.90 -15.38
N GLU A 132 4.50 1.16 -15.72
CA GLU A 132 5.18 2.46 -15.68
C GLU A 132 5.09 3.29 -14.37
N LEU A 133 4.66 2.66 -13.27
CA LEU A 133 4.58 3.29 -11.95
C LEU A 133 5.59 2.68 -10.98
N PRO A 134 6.03 3.44 -9.96
CA PRO A 134 6.74 2.86 -8.84
C PRO A 134 5.90 1.75 -8.18
N TYR A 135 6.55 0.70 -7.69
CA TYR A 135 5.84 -0.37 -7.01
C TYR A 135 6.63 -0.98 -5.85
N TYR A 136 5.89 -1.50 -4.89
CA TYR A 136 6.42 -2.35 -3.84
C TYR A 136 6.28 -3.82 -4.25
N LEU A 137 7.31 -4.63 -3.97
CA LEU A 137 7.20 -6.08 -4.15
C LEU A 137 6.44 -6.69 -2.96
N ASN A 138 5.31 -7.36 -3.24
CA ASN A 138 4.62 -8.19 -2.27
C ASN A 138 5.35 -9.53 -2.16
N THR A 139 6.14 -9.71 -1.12
CA THR A 139 6.85 -10.96 -0.88
C THR A 139 6.79 -11.34 0.58
N THR A 140 7.08 -12.59 0.86
CA THR A 140 7.04 -13.15 2.20
C THR A 140 8.41 -13.70 2.59
N ILE A 141 8.64 -13.75 3.89
CA ILE A 141 9.74 -14.48 4.51
C ILE A 141 9.17 -15.61 5.38
N THR A 142 9.97 -16.59 5.72
CA THR A 142 9.53 -17.61 6.65
C THR A 142 9.29 -16.99 8.02
N ARG A 143 8.06 -17.04 8.55
CA ARG A 143 7.64 -16.34 9.78
C ARG A 143 8.59 -16.58 10.96
N TRP A 144 9.04 -17.83 11.14
CA TRP A 144 9.94 -18.22 12.24
C TRP A 144 11.37 -17.71 12.04
N LYS A 145 11.71 -17.26 10.83
CA LYS A 145 13.03 -16.78 10.44
C LYS A 145 13.08 -15.29 10.15
N LYS A 146 12.05 -14.53 10.57
CA LYS A 146 11.96 -13.07 10.32
C LYS A 146 13.08 -12.23 10.94
N HIS A 147 13.88 -12.82 11.82
CA HIS A 147 15.09 -12.23 12.39
C HIS A 147 16.38 -12.86 11.82
N SER A 148 16.25 -13.80 10.89
CA SER A 148 17.41 -14.49 10.29
C SER A 148 18.06 -13.60 9.22
N PRO A 149 19.35 -13.24 9.36
CA PRO A 149 20.06 -12.46 8.34
C PRO A 149 20.01 -13.12 6.95
N LYS A 150 20.06 -14.45 6.87
CA LYS A 150 19.96 -15.19 5.61
C LYS A 150 18.61 -14.96 4.90
N GLU A 151 17.50 -15.05 5.64
CA GLU A 151 16.16 -14.86 5.08
C GLU A 151 15.92 -13.38 4.71
N LEU A 152 16.38 -12.46 5.54
CA LEU A 152 16.26 -11.04 5.29
C LEU A 152 17.06 -10.61 4.06
N ASN A 153 18.31 -11.08 3.92
CA ASN A 153 19.11 -10.80 2.73
C ASN A 153 18.50 -11.46 1.48
N ALA A 154 17.94 -12.65 1.58
CA ALA A 154 17.25 -13.28 0.45
C ALA A 154 15.99 -12.46 0.02
N ALA A 155 15.26 -11.87 0.97
CA ALA A 155 14.15 -10.96 0.66
C ALA A 155 14.66 -9.66 0.02
N LEU A 156 15.71 -9.08 0.56
CA LEU A 156 16.36 -7.88 0.00
C LEU A 156 16.79 -8.09 -1.46
N GLU A 157 17.45 -9.20 -1.75
CA GLU A 157 17.90 -9.53 -3.11
C GLU A 157 16.72 -9.73 -4.08
N ARG A 158 15.60 -10.33 -3.62
CA ARG A 158 14.39 -10.42 -4.46
C ARG A 158 13.84 -9.03 -4.81
N VAL A 159 13.77 -8.12 -3.84
CA VAL A 159 13.28 -6.75 -4.07
C VAL A 159 14.21 -5.99 -5.01
N LYS A 160 15.53 -6.03 -4.79
CA LYS A 160 16.51 -5.42 -5.69
C LYS A 160 16.39 -5.93 -7.13
N LYS A 161 16.32 -7.26 -7.29
CA LYS A 161 16.21 -7.88 -8.61
C LYS A 161 14.93 -7.51 -9.34
N SER A 162 13.82 -7.32 -8.61
CA SER A 162 12.55 -6.91 -9.20
C SER A 162 12.57 -5.46 -9.70
N GLY A 163 13.41 -4.59 -9.17
CA GLY A 163 13.40 -3.15 -9.43
C GLY A 163 12.35 -2.38 -8.62
N ALA A 164 11.73 -3.03 -7.64
CA ALA A 164 10.76 -2.40 -6.75
C ALA A 164 11.41 -1.34 -5.85
N ILE A 165 10.65 -0.31 -5.46
CA ILE A 165 11.11 0.72 -4.53
C ILE A 165 11.18 0.25 -3.09
N GLY A 166 10.63 -0.94 -2.78
CA GLY A 166 10.60 -1.49 -1.44
C GLY A 166 9.82 -2.79 -1.34
N ILE A 167 9.62 -3.22 -0.10
CA ILE A 167 8.83 -4.41 0.24
C ILE A 167 7.48 -4.02 0.85
N ASN A 168 6.39 -4.68 0.41
CA ASN A 168 5.08 -4.62 1.05
C ASN A 168 4.71 -5.99 1.60
N CYS A 169 4.58 -6.13 2.91
CA CYS A 169 4.31 -7.43 3.50
C CYS A 169 3.43 -7.38 4.75
N SER A 170 2.86 -8.54 5.09
CA SER A 170 2.02 -8.66 6.28
C SER A 170 2.80 -8.35 7.56
N LEU A 171 2.16 -7.62 8.49
CA LEU A 171 2.70 -7.27 9.82
C LEU A 171 3.19 -8.48 10.65
N LYS A 172 2.77 -9.70 10.30
CA LYS A 172 3.27 -10.93 10.94
C LYS A 172 4.77 -11.15 10.73
N TYR A 173 5.31 -10.57 9.64
CA TYR A 173 6.74 -10.63 9.30
C TYR A 173 7.54 -9.43 9.83
N ALA A 174 6.86 -8.47 10.45
CA ALA A 174 7.47 -7.23 10.90
C ALA A 174 8.59 -7.48 11.91
N SER A 175 9.75 -6.91 11.62
CA SER A 175 10.92 -6.90 12.49
C SER A 175 11.74 -5.61 12.28
N LYS A 176 12.45 -5.20 13.30
CA LYS A 176 13.31 -4.01 13.26
C LYS A 176 14.48 -4.23 12.31
N GLU A 177 15.04 -5.43 12.33
CA GLU A 177 16.15 -5.83 11.46
C GLU A 177 15.81 -5.72 9.97
N MET A 178 14.55 -6.03 9.59
CA MET A 178 14.10 -5.84 8.21
C MET A 178 14.06 -4.36 7.85
N VAL A 179 13.48 -3.52 8.70
CA VAL A 179 13.38 -2.07 8.44
C VAL A 179 14.76 -1.45 8.31
N GLU A 180 15.69 -1.79 9.23
CA GLU A 180 17.07 -1.28 9.20
C GLU A 180 17.81 -1.74 7.93
N LEU A 181 17.77 -3.04 7.62
CA LEU A 181 18.45 -3.61 6.44
C LEU A 181 17.95 -2.99 5.13
N PHE A 182 16.64 -2.84 4.97
CA PHE A 182 16.07 -2.28 3.74
C PHE A 182 16.42 -0.78 3.61
N ARG A 183 16.31 -0.02 4.69
CA ARG A 183 16.66 1.40 4.72
C ARG A 183 18.14 1.66 4.41
N GLU A 184 19.06 0.86 4.96
CA GLU A 184 20.49 0.92 4.66
C GLU A 184 20.79 0.68 3.17
N ASN A 185 19.87 0.00 2.46
CA ASN A 185 19.97 -0.25 1.04
C ASN A 185 19.11 0.69 0.17
N GLY A 186 18.57 1.78 0.75
CA GLY A 186 17.75 2.76 0.03
C GLY A 186 16.37 2.24 -0.39
N LEU A 187 15.86 1.20 0.27
CA LEU A 187 14.57 0.57 -0.01
C LEU A 187 13.57 0.80 1.11
N LEU A 188 12.30 0.95 0.74
CA LEU A 188 11.21 1.25 1.65
C LEU A 188 10.57 -0.03 2.22
N VAL A 189 9.99 0.08 3.40
CA VAL A 189 9.25 -1.02 4.05
C VAL A 189 7.83 -0.58 4.38
N SER A 190 6.87 -1.27 3.81
CA SER A 190 5.43 -1.10 4.05
C SER A 190 4.85 -2.34 4.71
N TYR A 191 4.03 -2.13 5.75
CA TYR A 191 3.34 -3.22 6.46
C TYR A 191 1.82 -3.07 6.43
N TRP A 192 1.12 -4.19 6.22
CA TRP A 192 -0.35 -4.31 6.24
C TRP A 192 -0.83 -5.53 7.02
N THR A 193 -2.00 -5.56 7.57
CA THR A 193 -2.90 -4.46 7.89
C THR A 193 -2.95 -4.37 9.42
N ALA A 194 -2.63 -3.22 9.99
CA ALA A 194 -2.58 -3.02 11.44
C ALA A 194 -3.87 -2.34 11.91
N ASN A 195 -4.81 -3.10 12.51
CA ASN A 195 -6.12 -2.58 12.90
C ASN A 195 -6.31 -2.47 14.42
N SER A 196 -5.45 -3.11 15.21
CA SER A 196 -5.51 -3.04 16.68
C SER A 196 -4.43 -2.10 17.24
N LYS A 197 -4.72 -1.49 18.41
CA LYS A 197 -3.74 -0.65 19.13
C LYS A 197 -2.39 -1.35 19.33
N LYS A 198 -2.42 -2.65 19.65
CA LYS A 198 -1.21 -3.46 19.88
C LYS A 198 -0.36 -3.59 18.60
N GLU A 199 -1.00 -3.82 17.47
CA GLU A 199 -0.32 -3.93 16.17
C GLU A 199 0.28 -2.60 15.75
N MET A 200 -0.50 -1.51 15.88
CA MET A 200 -0.07 -0.15 15.57
C MET A 200 1.17 0.24 16.40
N ILE A 201 1.11 0.08 17.73
CA ILE A 201 2.25 0.35 18.61
C ILE A 201 3.47 -0.50 18.24
N LYS A 202 3.26 -1.78 17.94
CA LYS A 202 4.34 -2.69 17.51
C LYS A 202 5.03 -2.14 16.25
N LEU A 203 4.27 -1.70 15.24
CA LEU A 203 4.84 -1.18 14.01
C LEU A 203 5.49 0.19 14.22
N LEU A 204 4.87 1.11 14.96
CA LEU A 204 5.47 2.40 15.28
C LEU A 204 6.81 2.26 16.01
N ASN A 205 6.98 1.23 16.85
CA ASN A 205 8.24 0.95 17.58
C ASN A 205 9.38 0.43 16.69
N ILE A 206 9.10 0.00 15.47
CA ILE A 206 10.12 -0.42 14.48
C ILE A 206 10.29 0.59 13.34
N ALA A 207 9.47 1.65 13.33
CA ALA A 207 9.54 2.79 12.41
C ALA A 207 9.68 2.39 10.93
N PRO A 208 8.71 1.65 10.34
CA PRO A 208 8.69 1.41 8.89
C PRO A 208 8.43 2.71 8.12
N ASP A 209 8.45 2.66 6.81
CA ASP A 209 8.15 3.82 5.96
C ASP A 209 6.65 4.01 5.72
N ASN A 210 5.86 2.92 5.81
CA ASN A 210 4.41 2.96 5.70
C ASN A 210 3.71 1.96 6.61
N ILE A 211 2.55 2.35 7.13
CA ILE A 211 1.60 1.46 7.82
C ILE A 211 0.23 1.58 7.16
N THR A 212 -0.28 0.47 6.63
CA THR A 212 -1.64 0.37 6.09
C THR A 212 -2.61 -0.09 7.17
N THR A 213 -3.74 0.61 7.32
CA THR A 213 -4.75 0.34 8.36
C THR A 213 -6.16 0.70 7.90
N ARG A 214 -7.15 -0.01 8.43
CA ARG A 214 -8.58 0.37 8.32
C ARG A 214 -9.00 1.43 9.35
N ARG A 215 -8.08 1.87 10.23
CA ARG A 215 -8.33 2.84 11.30
C ARG A 215 -7.27 3.96 11.30
N PRO A 216 -7.15 4.70 10.18
CA PRO A 216 -6.10 5.72 10.02
C PRO A 216 -6.22 6.85 11.04
N VAL A 217 -7.43 7.27 11.42
CA VAL A 217 -7.65 8.28 12.47
C VAL A 217 -7.05 7.81 13.78
N PHE A 218 -7.37 6.58 14.20
CA PHE A 218 -6.88 6.01 15.45
C PHE A 218 -5.36 5.81 15.45
N LEU A 219 -4.77 5.39 14.33
CA LEU A 219 -3.30 5.29 14.21
C LEU A 219 -2.63 6.66 14.36
N ASN A 220 -3.19 7.70 13.75
CA ASN A 220 -2.70 9.07 13.87
C ASN A 220 -2.81 9.60 15.32
N GLU A 221 -3.89 9.29 16.02
CA GLU A 221 -4.06 9.62 17.46
C GLU A 221 -2.94 8.96 18.30
N ILE A 222 -2.69 7.66 18.12
CA ILE A 222 -1.62 6.95 18.81
C ILE A 222 -0.27 7.58 18.48
N LYS A 223 0.02 7.82 17.20
CA LYS A 223 1.27 8.44 16.74
C LYS A 223 1.50 9.81 17.39
N ASN A 224 0.47 10.62 17.53
CA ASN A 224 0.55 11.98 18.06
C ASN A 224 0.52 12.04 19.59
N SER A 225 -0.07 11.04 20.27
CA SER A 225 -0.16 11.00 21.75
C SER A 225 1.17 10.74 22.46
N VAL A 226 2.22 10.42 21.71
CA VAL A 226 3.52 9.95 22.24
C VAL A 226 4.67 10.88 21.81
N ARG A 227 4.34 12.02 21.24
CA ARG A 227 5.29 13.10 20.91
C ARG A 227 5.35 14.16 21.98
#